data_5c381f1941ab97fe72039e2b11945a63
#
_entry.id   5c381f1941ab97fe72039e2b11945a63
#
_cell.length_a   1.000
_cell.length_b   1.000
_cell.length_c   1.000
_cell.angle_alpha   90.00
_cell.angle_beta   90.00
_cell.angle_gamma   90.00
#
_symmetry.space_group_name_H-M   'P 1'
#
loop_
_entity.id
_entity.type
_entity.pdbx_description
1 polymer ?
#
loop_
_entity_poly.entity_id
_entity_poly.type
_entity_poly.pdbx_seq_one_letter_code
_entity_poly.pdbx_strand_id
1 'polypeptide(L)'
;MEKNENTIISSKQKKAVSVVAKLLSAMHKEIKELNELKDLENSLEMIKKKTVRISKICIVLQNSLDLERGGEVASNLNHLYQHIRFSVSRVTDDNDFSYLKSAEKVTAEITDGWSKISTAAA
;
A
#
# COMPACT_ATOMS: atom_id res chain seq x y z
N MET A 1 3.41 10.03 33.74
CA MET A 1 2.44 10.67 32.90
C MET A 1 2.93 10.80 31.49
N GLU A 2 3.91 11.63 31.26
CA GLU A 2 4.43 11.78 29.88
C GLU A 2 4.90 10.47 29.28
N LYS A 3 5.50 9.63 30.07
CA LYS A 3 5.95 8.32 29.61
C LYS A 3 4.81 7.49 29.04
N ASN A 4 3.59 7.72 29.54
CA ASN A 4 2.42 7.01 29.04
C ASN A 4 2.05 7.46 27.64
N GLU A 5 2.31 8.72 27.31
CA GLU A 5 2.06 9.25 25.97
C GLU A 5 2.95 8.58 24.95
N ASN A 6 4.16 8.16 25.36
CA ASN A 6 5.10 7.50 24.46
C ASN A 6 4.85 5.99 24.33
N THR A 7 4.21 5.39 25.33
CA THR A 7 4.02 3.95 25.38
C THR A 7 2.58 3.52 25.08
N ILE A 8 1.64 4.43 25.28
CA ILE A 8 0.23 4.14 25.07
C ILE A 8 -0.25 4.86 23.80
N ILE A 9 -0.59 4.08 22.80
CA ILE A 9 -1.20 4.60 21.58
C ILE A 9 -2.66 4.90 21.86
N SER A 10 -3.09 6.12 21.55
CA SER A 10 -4.49 6.54 21.76
C SER A 10 -5.43 5.70 20.90
N SER A 11 -6.70 5.68 21.26
CA SER A 11 -7.73 4.97 20.49
C SER A 11 -7.76 5.46 19.04
N LYS A 12 -7.59 6.76 18.83
CA LYS A 12 -7.56 7.34 17.49
C LYS A 12 -6.37 6.85 16.69
N GLN A 13 -5.20 6.77 17.32
CA GLN A 13 -3.97 6.27 16.67
C GLN A 13 -4.08 4.79 16.35
N LYS A 14 -4.63 3.99 17.24
CA LYS A 14 -4.87 2.57 17.00
C LYS A 14 -5.79 2.37 15.80
N LYS A 15 -6.84 3.18 15.71
CA LYS A 15 -7.76 3.15 14.59
C LYS A 15 -7.06 3.49 13.29
N ALA A 16 -6.23 4.54 13.28
CA ALA A 16 -5.50 4.97 12.10
C ALA A 16 -4.52 3.88 11.63
N VAL A 17 -3.79 3.27 12.56
CA VAL A 17 -2.86 2.17 12.25
C VAL A 17 -3.61 0.99 11.66
N SER A 18 -4.76 0.65 12.24
CA SER A 18 -5.59 -0.47 11.75
C SER A 18 -6.14 -0.20 10.36
N VAL A 19 -6.58 1.03 10.07
CA VAL A 19 -7.08 1.41 8.75
C VAL A 19 -5.98 1.28 7.71
N VAL A 20 -4.79 1.79 8.00
CA VAL A 20 -3.65 1.69 7.08
C VAL A 20 -3.28 0.21 6.85
N ALA A 21 -3.28 -0.60 7.89
CA ALA A 21 -3.00 -2.03 7.77
C ALA A 21 -3.99 -2.71 6.81
N LYS A 22 -5.28 -2.38 6.93
CA LYS A 22 -6.31 -2.91 6.04
C LYS A 22 -6.14 -2.47 4.60
N LEU A 23 -5.78 -1.20 4.40
CA LEU A 23 -5.53 -0.66 3.06
C LEU A 23 -4.32 -1.32 2.40
N LEU A 24 -3.25 -1.53 3.15
CA LEU A 24 -2.07 -2.22 2.65
C LEU A 24 -2.36 -3.66 2.27
N SER A 25 -3.11 -4.37 3.10
CA SER A 25 -3.53 -5.75 2.81
C SER A 25 -4.40 -5.81 1.56
N ALA A 26 -5.35 -4.89 1.44
CA ALA A 26 -6.22 -4.81 0.27
C ALA A 26 -5.41 -4.53 -0.99
N MET A 27 -4.46 -3.61 -0.91
CA MET A 27 -3.60 -3.25 -2.04
C MET A 27 -2.75 -4.44 -2.48
N HIS A 28 -2.14 -5.13 -1.53
CA HIS A 28 -1.32 -6.30 -1.83
C HIS A 28 -2.14 -7.38 -2.55
N LYS A 29 -3.34 -7.64 -2.06
CA LYS A 29 -4.26 -8.60 -2.67
C LYS A 29 -4.60 -8.21 -4.11
N GLU A 30 -4.93 -6.92 -4.32
CA GLU A 30 -5.29 -6.43 -5.65
C GLU A 30 -4.12 -6.53 -6.64
N ILE A 31 -2.90 -6.21 -6.19
CA ILE A 31 -1.71 -6.32 -7.04
C ILE A 31 -1.45 -7.77 -7.43
N LYS A 32 -1.56 -8.67 -6.46
CA LYS A 32 -1.37 -10.10 -6.70
C LYS A 32 -2.37 -10.62 -7.72
N GLU A 33 -3.65 -10.28 -7.53
CA GLU A 33 -4.71 -10.70 -8.44
C GLU A 33 -4.55 -10.07 -9.83
N LEU A 34 -4.11 -8.82 -9.89
CA LEU A 34 -3.83 -8.15 -11.16
C LEU A 34 -2.75 -8.91 -11.93
N ASN A 35 -1.67 -9.30 -11.25
CA ASN A 35 -0.59 -10.04 -11.91
C ASN A 35 -1.05 -11.38 -12.45
N GLU A 36 -2.03 -12.00 -11.81
CA GLU A 36 -2.61 -13.28 -12.26
C GLU A 36 -3.45 -13.13 -13.53
N LEU A 37 -3.89 -11.90 -13.83
CA LEU A 37 -4.73 -11.65 -15.01
C LEU A 37 -3.94 -11.46 -16.30
N LYS A 38 -2.64 -11.33 -16.24
CA LYS A 38 -1.82 -10.93 -17.39
C LYS A 38 -1.99 -11.84 -18.63
N ASP A 39 -2.21 -13.13 -18.42
CA ASP A 39 -2.30 -14.09 -19.50
C ASP A 39 -3.73 -14.60 -19.72
N LEU A 40 -4.72 -14.00 -19.06
CA LEU A 40 -6.10 -14.43 -19.17
C LEU A 40 -6.83 -13.64 -20.25
N GLU A 41 -7.52 -14.36 -21.12
CA GLU A 41 -8.36 -13.73 -22.14
C GLU A 41 -9.58 -13.06 -21.49
N ASN A 42 -10.07 -12.02 -22.14
CA ASN A 42 -11.29 -11.30 -21.72
C ASN A 42 -11.20 -10.69 -20.32
N SER A 43 -9.98 -10.36 -19.87
CA SER A 43 -9.76 -9.80 -18.54
C SER A 43 -9.59 -8.27 -18.52
N LEU A 44 -9.74 -7.60 -19.67
CA LEU A 44 -9.49 -6.17 -19.78
C LEU A 44 -10.28 -5.33 -18.77
N GLU A 45 -11.56 -5.61 -18.60
CA GLU A 45 -12.41 -4.88 -17.65
C GLU A 45 -11.93 -5.07 -16.21
N MET A 46 -11.56 -6.30 -15.86
CA MET A 46 -11.06 -6.62 -14.52
C MET A 46 -9.71 -5.93 -14.28
N ILE A 47 -8.83 -5.93 -15.28
CA ILE A 47 -7.54 -5.23 -15.21
C ILE A 47 -7.76 -3.74 -14.93
N LYS A 48 -8.67 -3.10 -15.67
CA LYS A 48 -8.99 -1.69 -15.47
C LYS A 48 -9.51 -1.42 -14.05
N LYS A 49 -10.42 -2.24 -13.55
CA LYS A 49 -10.97 -2.09 -12.20
C LYS A 49 -9.89 -2.18 -11.14
N LYS A 50 -8.99 -3.16 -11.27
CA LYS A 50 -7.93 -3.38 -10.30
C LYS A 50 -6.88 -2.28 -10.34
N THR A 51 -6.49 -1.82 -11.52
CA THR A 51 -5.50 -0.73 -11.64
C THR A 51 -6.04 0.56 -11.01
N VAL A 52 -7.30 0.89 -11.24
CA VAL A 52 -7.94 2.07 -10.64
C VAL A 52 -7.98 1.92 -9.13
N ARG A 53 -8.38 0.76 -8.63
CA ARG A 53 -8.49 0.52 -7.19
C ARG A 53 -7.15 0.63 -6.48
N ILE A 54 -6.10 0.02 -7.06
CA ILE A 54 -4.75 0.09 -6.51
C ILE A 54 -4.27 1.54 -6.47
N SER A 55 -4.48 2.28 -7.55
CA SER A 55 -4.08 3.70 -7.62
C SER A 55 -4.79 4.54 -6.57
N LYS A 56 -6.07 4.33 -6.35
CA LYS A 56 -6.84 5.03 -5.33
C LYS A 56 -6.31 4.74 -3.92
N ILE A 57 -6.02 3.48 -3.63
CA ILE A 57 -5.46 3.09 -2.34
C ILE A 57 -4.10 3.76 -2.13
N CYS A 58 -3.24 3.75 -3.15
CA CYS A 58 -1.94 4.41 -3.09
C CYS A 58 -2.07 5.89 -2.77
N ILE A 59 -3.00 6.58 -3.43
CA ILE A 59 -3.21 8.02 -3.21
C ILE A 59 -3.63 8.27 -1.77
N VAL A 60 -4.55 7.47 -1.23
CA VAL A 60 -4.97 7.60 0.16
C VAL A 60 -3.78 7.40 1.10
N LEU A 61 -2.98 6.37 0.85
CA LEU A 61 -1.80 6.08 1.68
C LEU A 61 -0.76 7.19 1.60
N GLN A 62 -0.51 7.72 0.39
CA GLN A 62 0.43 8.84 0.22
C GLN A 62 -0.05 10.09 0.94
N ASN A 63 -1.34 10.39 0.84
CA ASN A 63 -1.92 11.57 1.49
C ASN A 63 -1.94 11.46 3.02
N SER A 64 -1.85 10.26 3.56
CA SER A 64 -1.79 10.05 5.01
C SER A 64 -0.40 10.23 5.58
N LEU A 65 0.63 10.34 4.75
CA LEU A 65 2.00 10.53 5.21
C LEU A 65 2.22 11.97 5.67
N ASP A 66 2.90 12.12 6.80
CA ASP A 66 3.37 13.41 7.29
C ASP A 66 4.86 13.49 6.96
N LEU A 67 5.18 14.08 5.82
CA LEU A 67 6.57 14.14 5.34
C LEU A 67 7.47 15.01 6.21
N GLU A 68 6.90 16.01 6.88
CA GLU A 68 7.67 16.86 7.79
C GLU A 68 8.06 16.13 9.07
N ARG A 69 7.08 15.49 9.71
CA ARG A 69 7.28 14.82 11.00
C ARG A 69 7.81 13.41 10.86
N GLY A 70 7.42 12.73 9.80
CA GLY A 70 7.81 11.35 9.53
C GLY A 70 9.25 11.20 9.04
N GLY A 71 9.86 12.28 8.58
CA GLY A 71 11.24 12.31 8.15
C GLY A 71 11.56 11.26 7.09
N GLU A 72 12.66 10.57 7.30
CA GLU A 72 13.16 9.57 6.36
C GLU A 72 12.21 8.41 6.15
N VAL A 73 11.53 7.96 7.21
CA VAL A 73 10.58 6.84 7.09
C VAL A 73 9.43 7.20 6.17
N ALA A 74 8.82 8.37 6.38
CA ALA A 74 7.72 8.82 5.55
C ALA A 74 8.17 9.04 4.10
N SER A 75 9.36 9.61 3.91
CA SER A 75 9.93 9.81 2.58
C SER A 75 10.13 8.47 1.86
N ASN A 76 10.66 7.48 2.54
CA ASN A 76 10.88 6.14 1.97
C ASN A 76 9.55 5.48 1.60
N LEU A 77 8.55 5.57 2.47
CA LEU A 77 7.23 5.04 2.17
C LEU A 77 6.62 5.73 0.94
N ASN A 78 6.78 7.05 0.85
CA ASN A 78 6.30 7.79 -0.30
C ASN A 78 6.92 7.28 -1.60
N HIS A 79 8.24 7.04 -1.61
CA HIS A 79 8.93 6.49 -2.76
C HIS A 79 8.42 5.10 -3.13
N LEU A 80 8.15 4.26 -2.14
CA LEU A 80 7.59 2.92 -2.38
C LEU A 80 6.20 2.99 -2.98
N TYR A 81 5.35 3.89 -2.49
CA TYR A 81 4.02 4.08 -3.06
C TYR A 81 4.11 4.62 -4.49
N GLN A 82 5.05 5.51 -4.77
CA GLN A 82 5.29 6.00 -6.13
C GLN A 82 5.71 4.86 -7.06
N HIS A 83 6.54 3.95 -6.58
CA HIS A 83 6.94 2.77 -7.36
C HIS A 83 5.74 1.88 -7.69
N ILE A 84 4.85 1.67 -6.73
CA ILE A 84 3.64 0.88 -6.95
C ILE A 84 2.76 1.55 -8.01
N ARG A 85 2.57 2.86 -7.91
CA ARG A 85 1.78 3.62 -8.89
C ARG A 85 2.40 3.56 -10.28
N PHE A 86 3.71 3.69 -10.35
CA PHE A 86 4.43 3.56 -11.61
C PHE A 86 4.20 2.17 -12.23
N SER A 87 4.37 1.12 -11.42
CA SER A 87 4.21 -0.26 -11.88
C SER A 87 2.81 -0.51 -12.45
N VAL A 88 1.79 0.02 -11.79
CA VAL A 88 0.41 -0.10 -12.23
C VAL A 88 0.17 0.71 -13.51
N SER A 89 0.77 1.90 -13.63
CA SER A 89 0.62 2.72 -14.83
C SER A 89 1.19 2.03 -16.06
N ARG A 90 2.25 1.23 -15.89
CA ARG A 90 2.81 0.45 -17.01
C ARG A 90 1.83 -0.59 -17.54
N VAL A 91 1.04 -1.17 -16.64
CA VAL A 91 -0.02 -2.08 -17.04
C VAL A 91 -1.08 -1.35 -17.85
N THR A 92 -1.53 -0.21 -17.33
CA THR A 92 -2.59 0.59 -17.96
C THR A 92 -2.18 1.15 -19.32
N ASP A 93 -0.97 1.73 -19.39
CA ASP A 93 -0.54 2.47 -20.57
C ASP A 93 0.07 1.58 -21.64
N ASP A 94 0.83 0.55 -21.24
CA ASP A 94 1.63 -0.25 -22.16
C ASP A 94 1.32 -1.75 -22.11
N ASN A 95 0.34 -2.15 -21.29
CA ASN A 95 0.06 -3.57 -21.04
C ASN A 95 1.31 -4.31 -20.56
N ASP A 96 2.17 -3.63 -19.81
CA ASP A 96 3.42 -4.16 -19.31
C ASP A 96 3.28 -4.56 -17.85
N PHE A 97 3.28 -5.86 -17.58
CA PHE A 97 3.14 -6.43 -16.25
C PHE A 97 4.47 -6.73 -15.57
N SER A 98 5.59 -6.43 -16.25
CA SER A 98 6.93 -6.83 -15.75
C SER A 98 7.31 -6.19 -14.43
N TYR A 99 6.75 -5.03 -14.10
CA TYR A 99 7.03 -4.32 -12.85
C TYR A 99 6.17 -4.79 -11.68
N LEU A 100 5.09 -5.51 -11.94
CA LEU A 100 4.15 -5.91 -10.88
C LEU A 100 4.74 -6.86 -9.85
N LYS A 101 5.66 -7.71 -10.26
CA LYS A 101 6.30 -8.65 -9.34
C LYS A 101 7.08 -7.90 -8.25
N SER A 102 7.80 -6.86 -8.65
CA SER A 102 8.51 -5.99 -7.72
C SER A 102 7.53 -5.24 -6.82
N ALA A 103 6.45 -4.71 -7.40
CA ALA A 103 5.42 -4.01 -6.62
C ALA A 103 4.74 -4.94 -5.62
N GLU A 104 4.49 -6.18 -6.00
CA GLU A 104 3.91 -7.18 -5.11
C GLU A 104 4.82 -7.45 -3.92
N LYS A 105 6.12 -7.62 -4.19
CA LYS A 105 7.12 -7.86 -3.15
C LYS A 105 7.21 -6.69 -2.19
N VAL A 106 7.27 -5.47 -2.72
CA VAL A 106 7.34 -4.24 -1.91
C VAL A 106 6.11 -4.12 -1.03
N THR A 107 4.91 -4.34 -1.59
CA THR A 107 3.68 -4.28 -0.81
C THR A 107 3.62 -5.33 0.28
N ALA A 108 4.10 -6.54 -0.01
CA ALA A 108 4.14 -7.60 0.98
C ALA A 108 5.03 -7.22 2.17
N GLU A 109 6.18 -6.63 1.88
CA GLU A 109 7.12 -6.20 2.93
C GLU A 109 6.54 -5.07 3.77
N ILE A 110 5.90 -4.08 3.14
CA ILE A 110 5.26 -2.97 3.86
C ILE A 110 4.11 -3.51 4.70
N THR A 111 3.28 -4.37 4.14
CA THR A 111 2.13 -4.96 4.84
C THR A 111 2.58 -5.75 6.06
N ASP A 112 3.62 -6.55 5.92
CA ASP A 112 4.16 -7.34 7.02
C ASP A 112 4.67 -6.44 8.15
N GLY A 113 5.47 -5.43 7.80
CA GLY A 113 5.99 -4.49 8.79
C GLY A 113 4.88 -3.74 9.51
N TRP A 114 3.88 -3.27 8.78
CA TRP A 114 2.76 -2.54 9.36
C TRP A 114 1.86 -3.43 10.22
N SER A 115 1.70 -4.68 9.81
CA SER A 115 0.95 -5.67 10.58
C SER A 115 1.53 -5.86 11.97
N LYS A 116 2.86 -5.90 12.07
CA LYS A 116 3.55 -6.01 13.35
C LYS A 116 3.27 -4.81 14.25
N ILE A 117 3.28 -3.61 13.69
CA ILE A 117 2.96 -2.39 14.41
C ILE A 117 1.50 -2.42 14.87
N SER A 118 0.59 -2.80 13.99
CA SER A 118 -0.84 -2.89 14.29
C SER A 118 -1.12 -3.88 15.41
N THR A 119 -0.47 -5.04 15.37
CA THR A 119 -0.61 -6.06 16.42
C THR A 119 -0.07 -5.54 17.75
N ALA A 120 1.07 -4.88 17.74
CA ALA A 120 1.67 -4.31 18.94
C ALA A 120 0.81 -3.20 19.54
N ALA A 121 0.07 -2.47 18.69
CA ALA A 121 -0.81 -1.39 19.13
C ALA A 121 -2.14 -1.90 19.69
N ALA A 122 -2.53 -3.11 19.31
CA ALA A 122 -3.76 -3.70 19.81
C ALA A 122 -3.62 -4.13 21.25
#